data_65b691654ab5d3793ce7a97ab55e1678
#
_entry.id   65b691654ab5d3793ce7a97ab55e1678
#
_cell.length_a   1.000
_cell.length_b   1.000
_cell.length_c   1.000
_cell.angle_alpha   90.00
_cell.angle_beta   90.00
_cell.angle_gamma   90.00
#
_symmetry.space_group_name_H-M   'P 1'
#
loop_
_entity.id
_entity.type
_entity.pdbx_description
1 polymer ?
#
loop_
_entity_poly.entity_id
_entity_poly.type
_entity_poly.pdbx_seq_one_letter_code
_entity_poly.pdbx_strand_id
1 'polypeptide(L)'
;GNYSGVTVDAKEGYFDFQGYHFRIVDLPGTYSLSAYSPEEIYVRRHIINETPDIIINVVDSSNLERNLYLTTQLIDMNVRMVIALNMYDELEASGNTLDYVKLSQLFGVPMLPTVSRSGKGIEQLFHVIINIYEGGDFLDHKGRMRSEILSDLRSWHQEYVPDHDFGSHKEEIEQPRGFYRHIHIN
;
A
#
# COMPACT_ATOMS: atom_id res chain seq x y z
N GLY A 1 11.63 -12.66 -15.67
CA GLY A 1 11.96 -12.45 -17.09
C GLY A 1 13.16 -11.53 -17.26
N ASN A 2 14.13 -11.98 -18.06
CA ASN A 2 15.33 -11.17 -18.36
C ASN A 2 14.99 -10.13 -19.42
N TYR A 3 15.12 -8.86 -19.05
CA TYR A 3 15.25 -7.76 -20.00
C TYR A 3 16.74 -7.51 -20.24
N SER A 4 17.12 -7.16 -21.47
CA SER A 4 18.50 -7.05 -21.91
C SER A 4 19.39 -6.27 -20.89
N GLY A 5 20.22 -7.00 -20.16
CA GLY A 5 21.23 -6.45 -19.26
C GLY A 5 20.78 -6.16 -17.82
N VAL A 6 19.51 -6.35 -17.46
CA VAL A 6 18.99 -6.15 -16.10
C VAL A 6 18.10 -7.33 -15.71
N THR A 7 18.44 -7.99 -14.60
CA THR A 7 17.59 -9.03 -14.01
C THR A 7 16.62 -8.36 -13.06
N VAL A 8 15.32 -8.38 -13.40
CA VAL A 8 14.23 -7.91 -12.55
C VAL A 8 13.41 -9.11 -12.15
N ASP A 9 13.42 -9.44 -10.87
CA ASP A 9 12.70 -10.60 -10.32
C ASP A 9 11.63 -10.14 -9.34
N ALA A 10 10.44 -10.73 -9.44
CA ALA A 10 9.42 -10.64 -8.41
C ALA A 10 9.69 -11.73 -7.36
N LYS A 11 9.59 -11.37 -6.08
CA LYS A 11 9.62 -12.31 -4.96
C LYS A 11 8.20 -12.63 -4.55
N GLU A 12 7.95 -13.90 -4.24
CA GLU A 12 6.63 -14.37 -3.83
C GLU A 12 6.66 -14.87 -2.39
N GLY A 13 5.56 -14.62 -1.67
CA GLY A 13 5.30 -15.16 -0.35
C GLY A 13 3.85 -15.56 -0.21
N TYR A 14 3.59 -16.46 0.72
CA TYR A 14 2.25 -16.99 1.00
C TYR A 14 1.98 -16.93 2.49
N PHE A 15 0.75 -16.62 2.87
CA PHE A 15 0.29 -16.74 4.25
C PHE A 15 -1.23 -16.86 4.31
N ASP A 16 -1.70 -17.37 5.44
CA ASP A 16 -3.13 -17.52 5.73
C ASP A 16 -3.58 -16.48 6.76
N PHE A 17 -4.71 -15.85 6.52
CA PHE A 17 -5.29 -14.89 7.43
C PHE A 17 -6.82 -14.86 7.25
N GLN A 18 -7.57 -14.96 8.35
CA GLN A 18 -9.02 -14.86 8.35
C GLN A 18 -9.73 -15.82 7.36
N GLY A 19 -9.19 -17.02 7.19
CA GLY A 19 -9.72 -18.01 6.28
C GLY A 19 -9.36 -17.84 4.80
N TYR A 20 -8.54 -16.84 4.48
CA TYR A 20 -8.01 -16.59 3.14
C TYR A 20 -6.56 -17.02 3.02
N HIS A 21 -6.24 -17.54 1.86
CA HIS A 21 -4.85 -17.84 1.46
C HIS A 21 -4.33 -16.72 0.55
N PHE A 22 -3.35 -15.97 1.05
CA PHE A 22 -2.77 -14.84 0.32
C PHE A 22 -1.49 -15.26 -0.40
N ARG A 23 -1.42 -14.92 -1.68
CA ARG A 23 -0.18 -14.89 -2.43
C ARG A 23 0.24 -13.44 -2.58
N ILE A 24 1.37 -13.08 -2.01
CA ILE A 24 1.96 -11.75 -2.13
C ILE A 24 3.11 -11.80 -3.11
N VAL A 25 3.09 -10.90 -4.08
CA VAL A 25 4.18 -10.70 -5.02
C VAL A 25 4.79 -9.34 -4.77
N ASP A 26 6.07 -9.35 -4.40
CA ASP A 26 6.84 -8.13 -4.17
C ASP A 26 7.47 -7.69 -5.49
N LEU A 27 7.10 -6.50 -5.95
CA LEU A 27 7.56 -5.93 -7.21
C LEU A 27 8.66 -4.88 -6.96
N PRO A 28 9.53 -4.63 -7.95
CA PRO A 28 10.53 -3.57 -7.85
C PRO A 28 9.89 -2.22 -7.52
N GLY A 29 10.55 -1.46 -6.64
CA GLY A 29 10.12 -0.12 -6.29
C GLY A 29 10.26 0.85 -7.46
N THR A 30 9.21 1.58 -7.77
CA THR A 30 9.21 2.63 -8.78
C THR A 30 8.44 3.86 -8.30
N TYR A 31 8.63 5.01 -8.94
CA TYR A 31 7.89 6.25 -8.68
C TYR A 31 6.90 6.58 -9.79
N SER A 32 6.92 5.83 -10.88
CA SER A 32 6.00 6.01 -12.01
C SER A 32 5.83 4.70 -12.79
N LEU A 33 4.86 4.65 -13.66
CA LEU A 33 4.62 3.58 -14.62
C LEU A 33 4.74 4.08 -16.07
N SER A 34 5.52 5.12 -16.28
CA SER A 34 5.69 5.77 -17.59
C SER A 34 6.49 4.93 -18.60
N ALA A 35 7.02 3.79 -18.16
CA ALA A 35 7.76 2.82 -18.97
C ALA A 35 9.11 3.33 -19.52
N TYR A 36 9.81 4.18 -18.76
CA TYR A 36 11.13 4.66 -19.11
C TYR A 36 12.27 3.80 -18.56
N SER A 37 12.07 3.12 -17.43
CA SER A 37 13.05 2.20 -16.86
C SER A 37 12.62 0.74 -17.02
N PRO A 38 13.57 -0.23 -16.98
CA PRO A 38 13.24 -1.65 -16.98
C PRO A 38 12.30 -2.04 -15.84
N GLU A 39 12.48 -1.46 -14.66
CA GLU A 39 11.65 -1.70 -13.49
C GLU A 39 10.21 -1.22 -13.71
N GLU A 40 10.03 -0.02 -14.26
CA GLU A 40 8.70 0.51 -14.58
C GLU A 40 7.99 -0.33 -15.63
N ILE A 41 8.70 -0.77 -16.66
CA ILE A 41 8.17 -1.66 -17.69
C ILE A 41 7.74 -2.99 -17.08
N TYR A 42 8.58 -3.55 -16.21
CA TYR A 42 8.32 -4.82 -15.55
C TYR A 42 7.06 -4.74 -14.67
N VAL A 43 6.98 -3.74 -13.79
CA VAL A 43 5.84 -3.54 -12.89
C VAL A 43 4.55 -3.35 -13.68
N ARG A 44 4.55 -2.49 -14.69
CA ARG A 44 3.39 -2.26 -15.53
C ARG A 44 2.91 -3.52 -16.25
N ARG A 45 3.81 -4.27 -16.84
CA ARG A 45 3.49 -5.53 -17.52
C ARG A 45 2.99 -6.58 -16.55
N HIS A 46 3.58 -6.66 -15.37
CA HIS A 46 3.14 -7.59 -14.33
C HIS A 46 1.70 -7.31 -13.92
N ILE A 47 1.36 -6.05 -13.64
CA ILE A 47 -0.01 -5.65 -13.30
C ILE A 47 -1.01 -6.00 -14.41
N ILE A 48 -0.66 -5.74 -15.67
CA ILE A 48 -1.53 -5.98 -16.83
C ILE A 48 -1.71 -7.48 -17.07
N ASN A 49 -0.64 -8.27 -17.00
CA ASN A 49 -0.65 -9.68 -17.40
C ASN A 49 -1.15 -10.60 -16.28
N GLU A 50 -0.78 -10.31 -15.03
CA GLU A 50 -1.13 -11.14 -13.87
C GLU A 50 -2.48 -10.76 -13.26
N THR A 51 -3.01 -9.59 -13.60
CA THR A 51 -4.32 -9.11 -13.13
C THR A 51 -4.56 -9.34 -11.64
N PRO A 52 -3.81 -8.66 -10.76
CA PRO A 52 -3.91 -8.86 -9.32
C PRO A 52 -5.31 -8.56 -8.81
N ASP A 53 -5.73 -9.23 -7.75
CA ASP A 53 -7.00 -8.93 -7.09
C ASP A 53 -6.94 -7.55 -6.41
N ILE A 54 -5.83 -7.27 -5.73
CA ILE A 54 -5.60 -5.99 -5.04
C ILE A 54 -4.12 -5.64 -5.12
N ILE A 55 -3.82 -4.36 -5.27
CA ILE A 55 -2.48 -3.81 -5.15
C ILE A 55 -2.34 -3.12 -3.80
N ILE A 56 -1.29 -3.45 -3.06
CA ILE A 56 -0.85 -2.63 -1.93
C ILE A 56 0.21 -1.66 -2.44
N ASN A 57 -0.12 -0.39 -2.44
CA ASN A 57 0.83 0.67 -2.71
C ASN A 57 1.45 1.13 -1.37
N VAL A 58 2.68 0.72 -1.12
CA VAL A 58 3.42 1.10 0.10
C VAL A 58 4.13 2.42 -0.15
N VAL A 59 3.72 3.46 0.56
CA VAL A 59 4.29 4.81 0.41
C VAL A 59 5.00 5.23 1.69
N ASP A 60 6.02 6.05 1.53
CA ASP A 60 6.69 6.73 2.63
C ASP A 60 5.82 7.90 3.11
N SER A 61 5.33 7.83 4.35
CA SER A 61 4.44 8.84 4.91
C SER A 61 5.11 10.21 5.05
N SER A 62 6.43 10.24 5.23
CA SER A 62 7.20 11.48 5.34
C SER A 62 7.48 12.15 3.99
N ASN A 63 7.26 11.43 2.89
CA ASN A 63 7.52 11.90 1.52
C ASN A 63 6.35 11.58 0.59
N LEU A 64 5.14 11.85 1.04
CA LEU A 64 3.91 11.48 0.35
C LEU A 64 3.81 12.07 -1.05
N GLU A 65 4.18 13.34 -1.23
CA GLU A 65 4.09 14.04 -2.51
C GLU A 65 4.83 13.31 -3.63
N ARG A 66 6.02 12.79 -3.34
CA ARG A 66 6.82 12.01 -4.29
C ARG A 66 6.13 10.74 -4.77
N ASN A 67 5.30 10.15 -3.92
CA ASN A 67 4.60 8.90 -4.19
C ASN A 67 3.23 9.10 -4.85
N LEU A 68 2.68 10.33 -4.86
CA LEU A 68 1.33 10.60 -5.36
C LEU A 68 1.23 10.45 -6.88
N TYR A 69 2.28 10.75 -7.62
CA TYR A 69 2.26 10.60 -9.08
C TYR A 69 1.97 9.17 -9.53
N LEU A 70 2.64 8.23 -8.91
CA LEU A 70 2.39 6.82 -9.17
C LEU A 70 0.99 6.38 -8.71
N THR A 71 0.54 6.87 -7.55
CA THR A 71 -0.80 6.62 -7.07
C THR A 71 -1.85 7.01 -8.10
N THR A 72 -1.70 8.18 -8.73
CA THR A 72 -2.60 8.62 -9.81
C THR A 72 -2.53 7.71 -11.03
N GLN A 73 -1.36 7.23 -11.41
CA GLN A 73 -1.21 6.29 -12.53
C GLN A 73 -1.88 4.93 -12.24
N LEU A 74 -1.78 4.43 -11.01
CA LEU A 74 -2.47 3.20 -10.60
C LEU A 74 -3.99 3.39 -10.58
N ILE A 75 -4.49 4.54 -10.14
CA ILE A 75 -5.92 4.89 -10.21
C ILE A 75 -6.39 4.89 -11.67
N ASP A 76 -5.62 5.48 -12.58
CA ASP A 76 -5.94 5.54 -14.00
C ASP A 76 -5.98 4.16 -14.66
N MET A 77 -5.23 3.19 -14.15
CA MET A 77 -5.29 1.79 -14.57
C MET A 77 -6.55 1.06 -14.09
N ASN A 78 -7.35 1.68 -13.24
CA ASN A 78 -8.58 1.12 -12.67
C ASN A 78 -8.36 -0.20 -11.94
N VAL A 79 -7.26 -0.32 -11.21
CA VAL A 79 -6.95 -1.47 -10.36
C VAL A 79 -7.45 -1.24 -8.94
N ARG A 80 -7.90 -2.29 -8.27
CA ARG A 80 -8.21 -2.23 -6.84
C ARG A 80 -6.94 -2.04 -6.05
N MET A 81 -6.91 -1.04 -5.19
CA MET A 81 -5.70 -0.63 -4.49
C MET A 81 -6.03 -0.23 -3.06
N VAL A 82 -5.09 -0.48 -2.17
CA VAL A 82 -5.01 0.10 -0.83
C VAL A 82 -3.64 0.75 -0.67
N ILE A 83 -3.58 1.87 0.04
CA ILE A 83 -2.32 2.56 0.31
C ILE A 83 -1.92 2.31 1.76
N ALA A 84 -0.76 1.70 1.94
CA ALA A 84 -0.11 1.60 3.24
C ALA A 84 0.80 2.82 3.44
N LEU A 85 0.40 3.70 4.36
CA LEU A 85 1.20 4.86 4.78
C LEU A 85 2.27 4.37 5.75
N ASN A 86 3.37 3.87 5.19
CA ASN A 86 4.44 3.26 5.98
C ASN A 86 5.35 4.31 6.63
N MET A 87 6.14 3.89 7.62
CA MET A 87 6.97 4.77 8.43
C MET A 87 6.16 5.90 9.08
N TYR A 88 4.93 5.62 9.44
CA TYR A 88 4.03 6.62 10.01
C TYR A 88 4.52 7.14 11.36
N ASP A 89 5.23 6.32 12.12
CA ASP A 89 5.93 6.69 13.35
C ASP A 89 6.99 7.78 13.13
N GLU A 90 7.69 7.76 12.01
CA GLU A 90 8.67 8.79 11.65
C GLU A 90 7.98 10.12 11.30
N LEU A 91 6.84 10.07 10.61
CA LEU A 91 6.04 11.25 10.35
C LEU A 91 5.59 11.91 11.66
N GLU A 92 5.05 11.14 12.60
CA GLU A 92 4.61 11.63 13.90
C GLU A 92 5.78 12.15 14.74
N ALA A 93 6.92 11.47 14.71
CA ALA A 93 8.14 11.91 15.39
C ALA A 93 8.65 13.27 14.88
N SER A 94 8.38 13.61 13.62
CA SER A 94 8.69 14.93 13.05
C SER A 94 7.69 16.03 13.45
N GLY A 95 6.66 15.69 14.23
CA GLY A 95 5.60 16.62 14.66
C GLY A 95 4.50 16.82 13.62
N ASN A 96 4.45 16.00 12.59
CA ASN A 96 3.46 16.06 11.53
C ASN A 96 2.40 14.97 11.69
N THR A 97 1.22 15.23 11.19
CA THR A 97 0.11 14.28 11.11
C THR A 97 -0.57 14.37 9.76
N LEU A 98 -1.19 13.27 9.33
CA LEU A 98 -2.00 13.23 8.13
C LEU A 98 -3.45 12.88 8.51
N ASP A 99 -4.40 13.63 7.99
CA ASP A 99 -5.80 13.22 7.99
C ASP A 99 -6.02 12.19 6.87
N TYR A 100 -5.58 10.96 7.12
CA TYR A 100 -5.63 9.91 6.12
C TYR A 100 -7.05 9.43 5.81
N VAL A 101 -8.01 9.63 6.73
CA VAL A 101 -9.42 9.36 6.45
C VAL A 101 -9.95 10.31 5.39
N LYS A 102 -9.64 11.61 5.52
CA LYS A 102 -10.00 12.61 4.52
C LYS A 102 -9.27 12.41 3.21
N LEU A 103 -7.98 12.09 3.25
CA LEU A 103 -7.20 11.77 2.05
C LEU A 103 -7.77 10.55 1.32
N SER A 104 -8.16 9.50 2.06
CA SER A 104 -8.82 8.32 1.49
C SER A 104 -10.09 8.70 0.74
N GLN A 105 -10.92 9.59 1.30
CA GLN A 105 -12.14 10.07 0.66
C GLN A 105 -11.84 10.89 -0.59
N LEU A 106 -10.82 11.76 -0.55
CA LEU A 106 -10.44 12.63 -1.67
C LEU A 106 -9.88 11.82 -2.86
N PHE A 107 -9.05 10.83 -2.59
CA PHE A 107 -8.46 9.98 -3.63
C PHE A 107 -9.37 8.81 -4.04
N GLY A 108 -10.39 8.51 -3.26
CA GLY A 108 -11.24 7.34 -3.49
C GLY A 108 -10.50 6.01 -3.30
N VAL A 109 -9.44 6.00 -2.50
CA VAL A 109 -8.59 4.84 -2.22
C VAL A 109 -8.35 4.76 -0.71
N PRO A 110 -8.60 3.62 -0.06
CA PRO A 110 -8.31 3.46 1.35
C PRO A 110 -6.83 3.66 1.65
N MET A 111 -6.53 4.49 2.63
CA MET A 111 -5.18 4.76 3.13
C MET A 111 -5.16 4.55 4.63
N LEU A 112 -4.16 3.85 5.13
CA LEU A 112 -4.00 3.67 6.57
C LEU A 112 -2.54 3.61 7.00
N PRO A 113 -2.25 4.08 8.23
CA PRO A 113 -0.92 4.06 8.80
C PRO A 113 -0.40 2.64 9.00
N THR A 114 0.86 2.44 8.65
CA THR A 114 1.59 1.21 8.96
C THR A 114 3.00 1.54 9.43
N VAL A 115 3.53 0.65 10.26
CA VAL A 115 4.95 0.64 10.65
C VAL A 115 5.46 -0.77 10.41
N SER A 116 5.95 -1.04 9.21
CA SER A 116 6.34 -2.41 8.80
C SER A 116 7.40 -3.01 9.70
N ARG A 117 8.30 -2.21 10.24
CA ARG A 117 9.35 -2.64 11.16
C ARG A 117 8.81 -3.30 12.42
N SER A 118 7.72 -2.80 12.99
CA SER A 118 7.06 -3.35 14.18
C SER A 118 5.87 -4.25 13.87
N GLY A 119 5.39 -4.24 12.63
CA GLY A 119 4.15 -4.90 12.21
C GLY A 119 2.88 -4.13 12.54
N LYS A 120 2.98 -2.92 13.11
CA LYS A 120 1.84 -2.11 13.49
C LYS A 120 1.03 -1.70 12.25
N GLY A 121 -0.28 -1.88 12.29
CA GLY A 121 -1.20 -1.56 11.19
C GLY A 121 -1.30 -2.63 10.10
N ILE A 122 -0.47 -3.66 10.12
CA ILE A 122 -0.49 -4.70 9.08
C ILE A 122 -1.75 -5.54 9.15
N GLU A 123 -2.18 -5.93 10.34
CA GLU A 123 -3.43 -6.67 10.53
C GLU A 123 -4.63 -5.87 10.01
N GLN A 124 -4.71 -4.59 10.36
CA GLN A 124 -5.76 -3.68 9.93
C GLN A 124 -5.75 -3.49 8.41
N LEU A 125 -4.57 -3.42 7.80
CA LEU A 125 -4.42 -3.37 6.35
C LEU A 125 -5.07 -4.59 5.67
N PHE A 126 -4.81 -5.79 6.19
CA PHE A 126 -5.39 -7.02 5.63
C PHE A 126 -6.89 -7.14 5.90
N HIS A 127 -7.41 -6.62 7.00
CA HIS A 127 -8.86 -6.50 7.20
C HIS A 127 -9.52 -5.62 6.12
N VAL A 128 -8.93 -4.48 5.82
CA VAL A 128 -9.42 -3.60 4.74
C VAL A 128 -9.36 -4.31 3.38
N ILE A 129 -8.28 -5.04 3.11
CA ILE A 129 -8.12 -5.82 1.88
C ILE A 129 -9.22 -6.87 1.74
N ILE A 130 -9.53 -7.61 2.79
CA ILE A 130 -10.60 -8.61 2.79
C ILE A 130 -11.95 -7.94 2.54
N ASN A 131 -12.23 -6.81 3.18
CA ASN A 131 -13.47 -6.06 2.97
C ASN A 131 -13.62 -5.57 1.52
N ILE A 132 -12.55 -5.13 0.90
CA ILE A 132 -12.54 -4.75 -0.52
C ILE A 132 -12.81 -5.98 -1.39
N TYR A 133 -12.13 -7.08 -1.13
CA TYR A 133 -12.29 -8.32 -1.89
C TYR A 133 -13.71 -8.89 -1.82
N GLU A 134 -14.29 -8.99 -0.62
CA GLU A 134 -15.63 -9.51 -0.40
C GLU A 134 -16.73 -8.59 -0.93
N GLY A 135 -16.55 -7.28 -0.79
CA GLY A 135 -17.51 -6.29 -1.24
C GLY A 135 -17.45 -5.97 -2.73
N GLY A 136 -16.43 -6.46 -3.43
CA GLY A 136 -16.23 -6.24 -4.85
C GLY A 136 -15.78 -4.84 -5.24
N ASP A 137 -15.95 -3.83 -4.39
CA ASP A 137 -15.50 -2.46 -4.61
C ASP A 137 -15.45 -1.70 -3.28
N PHE A 138 -14.62 -0.67 -3.20
CA PHE A 138 -14.53 0.24 -2.05
C PHE A 138 -15.33 1.54 -2.26
N LEU A 139 -15.84 1.78 -3.47
CA LEU A 139 -16.73 2.89 -3.78
C LEU A 139 -18.18 2.41 -3.91
N ASP A 140 -19.10 3.25 -3.48
CA ASP A 140 -20.54 3.04 -3.72
C ASP A 140 -20.92 3.43 -5.16
N HIS A 141 -22.17 3.18 -5.54
CA HIS A 141 -22.72 3.52 -6.85
C HIS A 141 -22.69 5.03 -7.19
N LYS A 142 -22.38 5.89 -6.22
CA LYS A 142 -22.18 7.34 -6.40
C LYS A 142 -20.70 7.73 -6.44
N GLY A 143 -19.79 6.76 -6.47
CA GLY A 143 -18.34 7.01 -6.46
C GLY A 143 -17.81 7.49 -5.10
N ARG A 144 -18.55 7.25 -4.00
CA ARG A 144 -18.13 7.59 -2.65
C ARG A 144 -17.60 6.35 -1.95
N MET A 145 -16.60 6.52 -1.09
CA MET A 145 -16.09 5.41 -0.29
C MET A 145 -17.20 4.81 0.59
N ARG A 146 -17.31 3.49 0.58
CA ARG A 146 -18.33 2.78 1.34
C ARG A 146 -18.16 3.04 2.85
N SER A 147 -19.30 3.13 3.54
CA SER A 147 -19.35 3.43 4.98
C SER A 147 -18.61 2.41 5.83
N GLU A 148 -18.60 1.14 5.44
CA GLU A 148 -17.90 0.06 6.13
C GLU A 148 -16.36 0.30 6.09
N ILE A 149 -15.83 0.68 4.94
CA ILE A 149 -14.41 1.00 4.79
C ILE A 149 -14.03 2.22 5.64
N LEU A 150 -14.87 3.28 5.58
CA LEU A 150 -14.64 4.47 6.41
C LEU A 150 -14.70 4.18 7.91
N SER A 151 -15.61 3.30 8.31
CA SER A 151 -15.71 2.86 9.71
C SER A 151 -14.44 2.14 10.17
N ASP A 152 -13.91 1.24 9.36
CA ASP A 152 -12.66 0.54 9.64
C ASP A 152 -11.48 1.51 9.77
N LEU A 153 -11.36 2.47 8.85
CA LEU A 153 -10.31 3.48 8.89
C LEU A 153 -10.41 4.38 10.13
N ARG A 154 -11.62 4.76 10.53
CA ARG A 154 -11.85 5.58 11.74
C ARG A 154 -11.58 4.79 13.00
N SER A 155 -11.98 3.53 13.07
CA SER A 155 -11.68 2.65 14.20
C SER A 155 -10.19 2.48 14.37
N TRP A 156 -9.47 2.25 13.29
CA TRP A 156 -8.01 2.17 13.31
C TRP A 156 -7.37 3.49 13.78
N HIS A 157 -7.90 4.63 13.35
CA HIS A 157 -7.41 5.93 13.81
C HIS A 157 -7.54 6.11 15.32
N GLN A 158 -8.62 5.60 15.93
CA GLN A 158 -8.83 5.65 17.38
C GLN A 158 -7.90 4.69 18.15
N GLU A 159 -7.59 3.54 17.55
CA GLU A 159 -6.73 2.52 18.15
C GLU A 159 -5.23 2.81 17.95
N TYR A 160 -4.91 3.65 16.98
CA TYR A 160 -3.52 4.00 16.67
C TYR A 160 -2.96 4.91 17.76
N VAL A 161 -2.24 4.31 18.72
CA VAL A 161 -1.49 5.05 19.74
C VAL A 161 -0.03 5.10 19.29
N PRO A 162 0.53 6.31 19.10
CA PRO A 162 1.96 6.41 18.81
C PRO A 162 2.75 5.76 19.94
N ASP A 163 3.63 4.86 19.60
CA ASP A 163 4.58 4.31 20.56
C ASP A 163 5.57 5.42 20.94
N HIS A 164 5.41 5.98 22.13
CA HIS A 164 6.29 7.02 22.67
C HIS A 164 7.64 6.48 23.16
N ASP A 165 7.90 5.18 22.99
CA ASP A 165 9.17 4.59 23.39
C ASP A 165 10.21 4.75 22.28
N PHE A 166 10.79 5.94 22.22
CA PHE A 166 11.95 6.22 21.39
C PHE A 166 13.20 5.59 21.99
N GLY A 167 13.27 4.27 21.99
CA GLY A 167 14.52 3.55 22.21
C GLY A 167 15.54 3.96 21.14
N SER A 168 16.55 4.66 21.58
CA SER A 168 17.70 5.13 20.81
C SER A 168 18.43 3.98 20.12
N HIS A 169 18.06 3.64 18.91
CA HIS A 169 18.95 2.96 17.96
C HIS A 169 18.69 3.47 16.56
N LYS A 170 19.51 4.45 16.17
CA LYS A 170 19.75 4.78 14.77
C LYS A 170 20.53 3.63 14.13
N GLU A 171 19.85 2.66 13.58
CA GLU A 171 20.41 1.91 12.46
C GLU A 171 19.89 2.57 11.19
N GLU A 172 20.78 3.21 10.45
CA GLU A 172 20.55 3.62 9.07
C GLU A 172 20.33 2.35 8.23
N ILE A 173 19.10 1.88 8.19
CA ILE A 173 18.70 0.91 7.18
C ILE A 173 18.42 1.74 5.92
N GLU A 174 19.19 1.53 4.86
CA GLU A 174 18.88 2.04 3.53
C GLU A 174 17.42 1.68 3.22
N GLN A 175 16.58 2.72 3.16
CA GLN A 175 15.16 2.53 3.03
C GLN A 175 14.83 2.10 1.62
N PRO A 176 14.10 1.02 1.46
CA PRO A 176 13.67 0.59 0.14
C PRO A 176 12.73 1.65 -0.44
N ARG A 177 13.07 2.11 -1.62
CA ARG A 177 12.24 2.96 -2.47
C ARG A 177 10.90 2.28 -2.70
N GLY A 178 9.79 3.01 -2.61
CA GLY A 178 8.41 2.57 -2.70
C GLY A 178 8.19 1.14 -3.20
N PHE A 179 7.60 0.28 -2.36
CA PHE A 179 7.34 -1.10 -2.72
C PHE A 179 5.91 -1.25 -3.23
N TYR A 180 5.76 -2.05 -4.27
CA TYR A 180 4.47 -2.57 -4.68
C TYR A 180 4.34 -4.00 -4.21
N ARG A 181 3.26 -4.27 -3.54
CA ARG A 181 2.88 -5.64 -3.21
C ARG A 181 1.62 -5.99 -3.95
N HIS A 182 1.73 -7.02 -4.73
CA HIS A 182 0.67 -7.59 -5.52
C HIS A 182 0.04 -8.74 -4.73
N ILE A 183 -1.28 -8.73 -4.55
CA ILE A 183 -1.98 -9.76 -3.80
C ILE A 183 -2.92 -10.52 -4.71
N HIS A 184 -2.79 -11.83 -4.73
CA HIS A 184 -3.81 -12.75 -5.17
C HIS A 184 -4.46 -13.38 -3.95
N ILE A 185 -5.79 -13.39 -3.93
CA ILE A 185 -6.59 -13.98 -2.87
C ILE A 185 -7.34 -15.18 -3.46
N ASN A 186 -7.18 -16.34 -2.86
CA ASN A 186 -7.89 -17.56 -3.22
C ASN A 186 -8.88 -17.96 -2.12
#